data_79858b4c735118b8e72b307284ee6588
#
_entry.id   79858b4c735118b8e72b307284ee6588
#
_cell.length_a   1.000
_cell.length_b   1.000
_cell.length_c   1.000
_cell.angle_alpha   90.00
_cell.angle_beta   90.00
_cell.angle_gamma   90.00
#
_symmetry.space_group_name_H-M   'P 1'
#
loop_
_entity.id
_entity.type
_entity.pdbx_description
1 polymer ?
#
loop_
_entity_poly.entity_id
_entity_poly.type
_entity_poly.pdbx_seq_one_letter_code
_entity_poly.pdbx_strand_id
1 'polypeptide(L)'
;MIEPSEPLEISDTPERALSWERTPYNPDDYGPVTDWATDIDHADPRYNPNAPEVWKELREIGCPVAHSDRYGGMWAPITHEAVNDVAYDTENFTSRSVVVAHLRPGDAAIPAPIGVVPPISSDPPFHGMARRLLLPPFAPKQIEPWEAEVQILCRRLLDEMGDVAPGDTVDAAVQYAQHIPVNVIGRMLGFPEEDEALFREFVHNTLETINAEPGTRRDNFLKLDEYLSKQVQDHIDNPREDLTDYLLNV
;
A
#
# COMPACT_ATOMS: atom_id res chain seq x y z
N MET A 1 33.49 16.09 1.88
CA MET A 1 32.96 16.00 0.50
C MET A 1 32.57 14.57 0.32
N ILE A 2 31.26 14.32 0.28
CA ILE A 2 30.73 13.00 -0.07
C ILE A 2 30.69 13.01 -1.60
N GLU A 3 31.41 12.10 -2.24
CA GLU A 3 31.33 11.94 -3.69
C GLU A 3 29.86 11.63 -4.06
N PRO A 4 29.34 12.23 -5.13
CA PRO A 4 28.01 11.89 -5.61
C PRO A 4 28.05 10.40 -5.99
N SER A 5 27.21 9.58 -5.33
CA SER A 5 26.96 8.22 -5.74
C SER A 5 26.49 8.21 -7.20
N GLU A 6 27.05 7.30 -8.00
CA GLU A 6 26.59 7.10 -9.38
C GLU A 6 25.04 6.98 -9.40
N PRO A 7 24.38 7.63 -10.38
CA PRO A 7 22.93 7.52 -10.49
C PRO A 7 22.57 6.04 -10.68
N LEU A 8 21.67 5.56 -9.83
CA LEU A 8 21.08 4.23 -9.99
C LEU A 8 20.42 4.19 -11.38
N GLU A 9 20.94 3.35 -12.28
CA GLU A 9 20.27 3.05 -13.53
C GLU A 9 18.95 2.32 -13.22
N ILE A 10 17.88 3.10 -13.08
CA ILE A 10 16.53 2.56 -12.99
C ILE A 10 16.19 2.08 -14.39
N SER A 11 15.89 0.80 -14.52
CA SER A 11 15.47 0.20 -15.79
C SER A 11 14.20 0.89 -16.31
N ASP A 12 14.30 1.53 -17.47
CA ASP A 12 13.26 2.34 -18.12
C ASP A 12 12.03 1.54 -18.62
N THR A 13 11.92 0.26 -18.34
CA THR A 13 10.80 -0.55 -18.83
C THR A 13 9.89 -1.03 -17.69
N PRO A 14 8.60 -0.62 -17.68
CA PRO A 14 7.59 -1.09 -16.73
C PRO A 14 7.49 -2.61 -16.63
N GLU A 15 7.76 -3.31 -17.73
CA GLU A 15 7.73 -4.78 -17.79
C GLU A 15 8.75 -5.46 -16.85
N ARG A 16 9.92 -4.84 -16.62
CA ARG A 16 10.93 -5.36 -15.69
C ARG A 16 10.56 -5.17 -14.23
N ALA A 17 9.92 -4.05 -13.91
CA ALA A 17 9.47 -3.75 -12.54
C ALA A 17 8.35 -4.70 -12.08
N LEU A 18 7.61 -5.29 -13.00
CA LEU A 18 6.45 -6.15 -12.74
C LEU A 18 6.74 -7.66 -12.92
N SER A 19 8.01 -8.05 -13.12
CA SER A 19 8.35 -9.48 -13.16
C SER A 19 8.35 -10.07 -11.76
N TRP A 20 7.29 -10.80 -11.44
CA TRP A 20 7.09 -11.49 -10.18
C TRP A 20 7.43 -12.97 -10.32
N GLU A 21 8.27 -13.49 -9.43
CA GLU A 21 8.43 -14.92 -9.31
C GLU A 21 7.23 -15.48 -8.53
N ARG A 22 6.59 -16.53 -9.10
CA ARG A 22 5.59 -17.28 -8.35
C ARG A 22 6.28 -18.11 -7.30
N THR A 23 5.89 -17.94 -6.05
CA THR A 23 6.20 -18.97 -5.05
C THR A 23 5.45 -20.25 -5.43
N PRO A 24 6.03 -21.43 -5.23
CA PRO A 24 5.35 -22.69 -5.46
C PRO A 24 4.31 -22.96 -4.37
N TYR A 25 3.31 -22.07 -4.27
CA TYR A 25 2.21 -22.18 -3.33
C TYR A 25 0.91 -22.30 -4.11
N ASN A 26 0.17 -23.35 -3.81
CA ASN A 26 -1.19 -23.53 -4.28
C ASN A 26 -2.12 -23.53 -3.08
N PRO A 27 -3.03 -22.54 -2.93
CA PRO A 27 -3.97 -22.47 -1.81
C PRO A 27 -4.83 -23.74 -1.70
N ASP A 28 -5.13 -24.40 -2.82
CA ASP A 28 -5.94 -25.61 -2.86
C ASP A 28 -5.26 -26.82 -2.18
N ASP A 29 -3.93 -26.77 -1.99
CA ASP A 29 -3.18 -27.85 -1.34
C ASP A 29 -3.40 -27.88 0.18
N TYR A 30 -3.86 -26.77 0.77
CA TYR A 30 -3.98 -26.63 2.23
C TYR A 30 -5.42 -26.73 2.77
N GLY A 31 -6.42 -26.47 1.97
CA GLY A 31 -7.80 -26.42 2.44
C GLY A 31 -8.06 -25.31 3.48
N PRO A 32 -9.24 -25.35 4.15
CA PRO A 32 -9.57 -24.38 5.20
C PRO A 32 -8.63 -24.51 6.42
N VAL A 33 -8.31 -23.37 7.05
CA VAL A 33 -7.53 -23.37 8.30
C VAL A 33 -8.19 -24.25 9.37
N THR A 34 -7.42 -25.14 9.96
CA THR A 34 -7.89 -26.04 11.05
C THR A 34 -7.32 -25.64 12.42
N ASP A 35 -6.16 -25.00 12.45
CA ASP A 35 -5.47 -24.54 13.65
C ASP A 35 -4.70 -23.25 13.33
N TRP A 36 -5.17 -22.13 13.82
CA TRP A 36 -4.55 -20.83 13.59
C TRP A 36 -3.11 -20.73 14.11
N ALA A 37 -2.72 -21.57 15.07
CA ALA A 37 -1.39 -21.55 15.64
C ALA A 37 -0.29 -22.03 14.70
N THR A 38 -0.66 -22.98 13.83
CA THR A 38 0.28 -23.68 12.95
C THR A 38 -0.06 -23.56 11.46
N ASP A 39 -1.20 -22.90 11.14
CA ASP A 39 -1.74 -22.84 9.79
C ASP A 39 -2.43 -21.50 9.52
N ILE A 40 -1.78 -20.38 9.86
CA ILE A 40 -2.34 -19.04 9.65
C ILE A 40 -2.57 -18.79 8.15
N ASP A 41 -3.79 -18.38 7.81
CA ASP A 41 -4.15 -17.90 6.47
C ASP A 41 -4.99 -16.62 6.55
N HIS A 42 -4.38 -15.49 6.22
CA HIS A 42 -5.09 -14.21 6.19
C HIS A 42 -6.10 -14.09 5.04
N ALA A 43 -6.04 -14.98 4.04
CA ALA A 43 -7.01 -15.09 2.95
C ALA A 43 -8.20 -16.02 3.26
N ASP A 44 -8.16 -16.78 4.37
CA ASP A 44 -9.32 -17.58 4.79
C ASP A 44 -10.51 -16.65 5.07
N PRO A 45 -11.70 -16.91 4.48
CA PRO A 45 -12.88 -16.05 4.66
C PRO A 45 -13.30 -15.85 6.13
N ARG A 46 -12.89 -16.77 7.02
CA ARG A 46 -13.18 -16.69 8.46
C ARG A 46 -12.22 -15.77 9.20
N TYR A 47 -11.06 -15.42 8.60
CA TYR A 47 -10.05 -14.60 9.27
C TYR A 47 -10.57 -13.19 9.57
N ASN A 48 -11.00 -12.45 8.56
CA ASN A 48 -11.42 -11.05 8.74
C ASN A 48 -12.52 -10.86 9.80
N PRO A 49 -13.61 -11.66 9.81
CA PRO A 49 -14.65 -11.51 10.84
C PRO A 49 -14.18 -11.87 12.26
N ASN A 50 -13.15 -12.71 12.39
CA ASN A 50 -12.69 -13.27 13.66
C ASN A 50 -11.24 -12.88 13.98
N ALA A 51 -10.65 -11.90 13.31
CA ALA A 51 -9.24 -11.56 13.50
C ALA A 51 -8.86 -11.24 14.97
N PRO A 52 -9.68 -10.51 15.75
CA PRO A 52 -9.36 -10.26 17.16
C PRO A 52 -9.23 -11.56 18.00
N GLU A 53 -10.12 -12.51 17.78
CA GLU A 53 -10.14 -13.81 18.46
C GLU A 53 -8.95 -14.67 18.02
N VAL A 54 -8.67 -14.74 16.72
CA VAL A 54 -7.50 -15.44 16.15
C VAL A 54 -6.21 -14.93 16.79
N TRP A 55 -6.00 -13.61 16.81
CA TRP A 55 -4.82 -13.03 17.43
C TRP A 55 -4.75 -13.23 18.95
N LYS A 56 -5.90 -13.30 19.62
CA LYS A 56 -5.97 -13.62 21.04
C LYS A 56 -5.52 -15.06 21.29
N GLU A 57 -6.06 -16.02 20.54
CA GLU A 57 -5.69 -17.43 20.64
C GLU A 57 -4.19 -17.62 20.39
N LEU A 58 -3.64 -17.00 19.35
CA LEU A 58 -2.22 -17.06 19.05
C LEU A 58 -1.35 -16.55 20.22
N ARG A 59 -1.75 -15.46 20.87
CA ARG A 59 -1.01 -14.96 22.04
C ARG A 59 -1.10 -15.87 23.27
N GLU A 60 -2.20 -16.59 23.42
CA GLU A 60 -2.41 -17.52 24.56
C GLU A 60 -1.55 -18.79 24.46
N ILE A 61 -1.05 -19.14 23.27
CA ILE A 61 -0.14 -20.27 23.08
C ILE A 61 1.24 -20.05 23.75
N GLY A 62 1.61 -18.80 23.99
CA GLY A 62 2.84 -18.43 24.67
C GLY A 62 4.11 -18.46 23.81
N CYS A 63 4.02 -18.78 22.53
CA CYS A 63 5.12 -18.58 21.57
C CYS A 63 5.06 -17.15 21.01
N PRO A 64 6.15 -16.36 21.02
CA PRO A 64 6.13 -14.99 20.48
C PRO A 64 6.02 -14.92 18.95
N VAL A 65 6.24 -16.05 18.25
CA VAL A 65 6.23 -16.15 16.80
C VAL A 65 5.47 -17.41 16.40
N ALA A 66 4.43 -17.26 15.59
CA ALA A 66 3.73 -18.38 14.96
C ALA A 66 4.33 -18.72 13.60
N HIS A 67 4.14 -19.95 13.15
CA HIS A 67 4.62 -20.42 11.85
C HIS A 67 3.48 -21.06 11.05
N SER A 68 3.47 -20.85 9.75
CA SER A 68 2.59 -21.51 8.81
C SER A 68 3.36 -21.92 7.56
N ASP A 69 3.08 -23.10 7.02
CA ASP A 69 3.68 -23.57 5.76
C ASP A 69 3.05 -22.91 4.53
N ARG A 70 1.95 -22.17 4.72
CA ARG A 70 1.30 -21.44 3.64
C ARG A 70 2.20 -20.36 3.07
N TYR A 71 1.96 -19.95 1.85
CA TYR A 71 2.72 -18.92 1.14
C TYR A 71 4.22 -19.24 0.96
N GLY A 72 4.57 -20.54 0.99
CA GLY A 72 5.97 -20.96 0.91
C GLY A 72 6.75 -20.82 2.23
N GLY A 73 6.02 -20.83 3.33
CA GLY A 73 6.52 -20.63 4.69
C GLY A 73 6.37 -19.19 5.15
N MET A 74 5.57 -19.01 6.22
CA MET A 74 5.31 -17.70 6.82
C MET A 74 5.59 -17.74 8.31
N TRP A 75 6.30 -16.72 8.81
CA TRP A 75 6.52 -16.49 10.23
C TRP A 75 5.76 -15.24 10.64
N ALA A 76 4.92 -15.33 11.66
CA ALA A 76 4.13 -14.23 12.17
C ALA A 76 4.56 -13.89 13.60
N PRO A 77 5.28 -12.79 13.83
CA PRO A 77 5.51 -12.27 15.16
C PRO A 77 4.19 -11.78 15.76
N ILE A 78 3.84 -12.27 16.96
CA ILE A 78 2.51 -12.07 17.56
C ILE A 78 2.55 -11.24 18.85
N THR A 79 3.73 -10.97 19.39
CA THR A 79 3.92 -10.06 20.51
C THR A 79 4.45 -8.72 20.06
N HIS A 80 4.14 -7.65 20.80
CA HIS A 80 4.68 -6.31 20.51
C HIS A 80 6.21 -6.31 20.45
N GLU A 81 6.88 -7.02 21.35
CA GLU A 81 8.34 -7.14 21.39
C GLU A 81 8.86 -7.80 20.09
N ALA A 82 8.35 -8.98 19.73
CA ALA A 82 8.78 -9.68 18.53
C ALA A 82 8.51 -8.90 17.24
N VAL A 83 7.36 -8.21 17.14
CA VAL A 83 7.07 -7.31 16.01
C VAL A 83 8.08 -6.17 15.94
N ASN A 84 8.40 -5.57 17.08
CA ASN A 84 9.36 -4.47 17.16
C ASN A 84 10.78 -4.93 16.76
N ASP A 85 11.20 -6.09 17.26
CA ASP A 85 12.52 -6.67 16.94
C ASP A 85 12.67 -6.88 15.41
N VAL A 86 11.66 -7.48 14.77
CA VAL A 86 11.67 -7.67 13.30
C VAL A 86 11.63 -6.33 12.56
N ALA A 87 10.79 -5.39 13.00
CA ALA A 87 10.60 -4.13 12.28
C ALA A 87 11.83 -3.22 12.31
N TYR A 88 12.67 -3.30 13.35
CA TYR A 88 13.88 -2.48 13.47
C TYR A 88 15.16 -3.19 13.03
N ASP A 89 15.14 -4.49 12.84
CA ASP A 89 16.30 -5.26 12.37
C ASP A 89 16.40 -5.23 10.83
N THR A 90 16.85 -4.11 10.30
CA THR A 90 17.02 -3.90 8.85
C THR A 90 18.25 -4.62 8.27
N GLU A 91 19.07 -5.27 9.09
CA GLU A 91 20.21 -6.06 8.63
C GLU A 91 19.77 -7.48 8.23
N ASN A 92 18.80 -8.06 8.96
CA ASN A 92 18.35 -9.43 8.74
C ASN A 92 17.00 -9.51 8.04
N PHE A 93 16.17 -8.45 8.10
CA PHE A 93 14.85 -8.42 7.48
C PHE A 93 14.74 -7.30 6.44
N THR A 94 14.18 -7.64 5.29
CA THR A 94 13.94 -6.70 4.18
C THR A 94 12.49 -6.27 4.12
N SER A 95 12.25 -4.98 3.82
CA SER A 95 10.91 -4.42 3.58
C SER A 95 10.51 -4.41 2.10
N ARG A 96 11.29 -5.04 1.21
CA ARG A 96 11.08 -4.98 -0.25
C ARG A 96 9.74 -5.56 -0.73
N SER A 97 9.07 -6.35 0.10
CA SER A 97 7.69 -6.80 -0.10
C SER A 97 6.86 -6.48 1.13
N VAL A 98 5.73 -5.80 0.95
CA VAL A 98 4.86 -5.34 2.06
C VAL A 98 3.66 -6.24 2.31
N VAL A 99 3.49 -7.29 1.51
CA VAL A 99 2.38 -8.24 1.63
C VAL A 99 2.86 -9.67 1.55
N VAL A 100 2.25 -10.50 2.38
CA VAL A 100 2.35 -11.95 2.25
C VAL A 100 1.40 -12.38 1.13
N ALA A 101 1.97 -12.82 0.01
CA ALA A 101 1.23 -13.21 -1.18
C ALA A 101 1.97 -14.33 -1.93
N HIS A 102 1.27 -14.95 -2.89
CA HIS A 102 1.85 -15.98 -3.76
C HIS A 102 2.92 -15.45 -4.73
N LEU A 103 3.03 -14.13 -4.84
CA LEU A 103 3.95 -13.47 -5.74
C LEU A 103 5.00 -12.72 -4.92
N ARG A 104 6.26 -12.90 -5.30
CA ARG A 104 7.39 -12.16 -4.74
C ARG A 104 8.12 -11.43 -5.86
N PRO A 105 8.72 -10.26 -5.61
CA PRO A 105 9.55 -9.63 -6.62
C PRO A 105 10.74 -10.52 -6.93
N GLY A 106 10.99 -10.79 -8.20
CA GLY A 106 12.20 -11.48 -8.65
C GLY A 106 13.43 -10.62 -8.38
N ASP A 107 14.51 -11.22 -7.88
CA ASP A 107 15.73 -10.48 -7.50
C ASP A 107 16.37 -9.73 -8.68
N ALA A 108 16.19 -10.24 -9.91
CA ALA A 108 16.72 -9.61 -11.12
C ALA A 108 15.85 -8.44 -11.63
N ALA A 109 14.60 -8.34 -11.18
CA ALA A 109 13.64 -7.34 -11.68
C ALA A 109 13.67 -6.03 -10.87
N ILE A 110 13.87 -6.14 -9.58
CA ILE A 110 13.89 -4.99 -8.67
C ILE A 110 15.13 -5.10 -7.79
N PRO A 111 16.23 -4.43 -8.15
CA PRO A 111 17.48 -4.53 -7.41
C PRO A 111 17.35 -3.95 -6.00
N ALA A 112 17.99 -4.59 -5.03
CA ALA A 112 18.11 -4.03 -3.69
C ALA A 112 18.84 -2.67 -3.74
N PRO A 113 18.50 -1.71 -2.88
CA PRO A 113 17.53 -1.75 -1.77
C PRO A 113 16.10 -1.36 -2.14
N ILE A 114 15.78 -1.22 -3.42
CA ILE A 114 14.46 -0.78 -3.90
C ILE A 114 13.50 -1.97 -3.87
N GLY A 115 12.28 -1.73 -3.40
CA GLY A 115 11.18 -2.71 -3.39
C GLY A 115 10.11 -2.42 -4.42
N VAL A 116 9.03 -3.17 -4.38
CA VAL A 116 7.94 -3.13 -5.38
C VAL A 116 7.10 -1.86 -5.34
N VAL A 117 7.04 -1.17 -4.20
CA VAL A 117 6.28 0.08 -4.02
C VAL A 117 7.16 1.05 -3.20
N PRO A 118 8.15 1.69 -3.84
CA PRO A 118 9.03 2.62 -3.14
C PRO A 118 8.27 3.91 -2.74
N PRO A 119 8.63 4.54 -1.62
CA PRO A 119 9.65 4.12 -0.67
C PRO A 119 9.17 3.13 0.40
N ILE A 120 7.87 2.80 0.44
CA ILE A 120 7.25 2.02 1.52
C ILE A 120 7.85 0.61 1.62
N SER A 121 8.14 -0.01 0.47
CA SER A 121 8.75 -1.33 0.36
C SER A 121 10.23 -1.25 -0.02
N SER A 122 10.98 -0.37 0.62
CA SER A 122 12.41 -0.17 0.32
C SER A 122 13.25 -0.22 1.57
N ASP A 123 14.50 -0.68 1.41
CA ASP A 123 15.46 -0.78 2.50
C ASP A 123 16.39 0.45 2.57
N PRO A 124 17.11 0.66 3.68
CA PRO A 124 18.21 1.61 3.72
C PRO A 124 19.31 1.27 2.69
N PRO A 125 19.98 2.27 2.09
CA PRO A 125 19.86 3.70 2.36
C PRO A 125 18.75 4.40 1.55
N PHE A 126 18.18 3.75 0.53
CA PHE A 126 17.21 4.34 -0.39
C PHE A 126 15.95 4.84 0.33
N HIS A 127 15.35 4.02 1.23
CA HIS A 127 14.18 4.42 2.02
C HIS A 127 14.42 5.76 2.73
N GLY A 128 15.57 5.91 3.39
CA GLY A 128 15.89 7.13 4.15
C GLY A 128 16.04 8.37 3.26
N MET A 129 16.54 8.24 2.04
CA MET A 129 16.64 9.33 1.07
C MET A 129 15.25 9.72 0.55
N ALA A 130 14.50 8.76 0.04
CA ALA A 130 13.16 9.00 -0.49
C ALA A 130 12.19 9.54 0.58
N ARG A 131 12.24 9.00 1.79
CA ARG A 131 11.43 9.49 2.92
C ARG A 131 11.70 10.96 3.25
N ARG A 132 12.98 11.39 3.23
CA ARG A 132 13.34 12.80 3.47
C ARG A 132 12.80 13.75 2.40
N LEU A 133 12.70 13.31 1.15
CA LEU A 133 12.08 14.10 0.07
C LEU A 133 10.58 14.27 0.28
N LEU A 134 9.91 13.23 0.76
CA LEU A 134 8.47 13.24 0.96
C LEU A 134 8.00 13.95 2.23
N LEU A 135 8.82 14.05 3.27
CA LEU A 135 8.39 14.61 4.56
C LEU A 135 8.02 16.11 4.54
N PRO A 136 8.74 17.01 3.84
CA PRO A 136 8.47 18.44 3.91
C PRO A 136 7.05 18.84 3.51
N PRO A 137 6.43 18.33 2.42
CA PRO A 137 5.05 18.64 2.07
C PRO A 137 4.01 18.20 3.11
N PHE A 138 4.35 17.23 3.96
CA PHE A 138 3.48 16.73 5.03
C PHE A 138 3.78 17.34 6.40
N ALA A 139 4.63 18.37 6.46
CA ALA A 139 4.88 19.08 7.71
C ALA A 139 3.59 19.76 8.22
N PRO A 140 3.37 19.89 9.55
CA PRO A 140 2.13 20.43 10.12
C PRO A 140 1.66 21.75 9.49
N LYS A 141 2.59 22.69 9.24
CA LYS A 141 2.28 23.97 8.59
C LYS A 141 1.80 23.85 7.14
N GLN A 142 2.18 22.80 6.44
CA GLN A 142 1.75 22.53 5.06
C GLN A 142 0.40 21.82 5.02
N ILE A 143 0.08 21.07 6.07
CA ILE A 143 -1.19 20.34 6.18
C ILE A 143 -2.31 21.18 6.79
N GLU A 144 -2.00 22.13 7.68
CA GLU A 144 -2.99 23.00 8.33
C GLU A 144 -3.99 23.68 7.36
N PRO A 145 -3.58 24.22 6.19
CA PRO A 145 -4.51 24.82 5.22
C PRO A 145 -5.54 23.82 4.66
N TRP A 146 -5.20 22.54 4.59
CA TRP A 146 -6.10 21.50 4.08
C TRP A 146 -7.30 21.21 4.96
N GLU A 147 -7.27 21.61 6.25
CA GLU A 147 -8.38 21.37 7.18
C GLU A 147 -9.70 21.95 6.66
N ALA A 148 -9.68 23.19 6.15
CA ALA A 148 -10.87 23.84 5.63
C ALA A 148 -11.45 23.10 4.40
N GLU A 149 -10.58 22.65 3.49
CA GLU A 149 -11.00 21.90 2.29
C GLU A 149 -11.55 20.53 2.66
N VAL A 150 -10.90 19.84 3.58
CA VAL A 150 -11.37 18.53 4.09
C VAL A 150 -12.73 18.69 4.77
N GLN A 151 -12.97 19.75 5.52
CA GLN A 151 -14.27 20.03 6.12
C GLN A 151 -15.37 20.26 5.06
N ILE A 152 -15.05 20.96 3.97
CA ILE A 152 -15.99 21.16 2.84
C ILE A 152 -16.30 19.82 2.19
N LEU A 153 -15.28 19.02 1.90
CA LEU A 153 -15.45 17.67 1.36
C LEU A 153 -16.33 16.79 2.25
N CYS A 154 -16.05 16.77 3.56
CA CYS A 154 -16.83 15.98 4.51
C CYS A 154 -18.31 16.39 4.53
N ARG A 155 -18.61 17.69 4.48
CA ARG A 155 -20.00 18.18 4.40
C ARG A 155 -20.66 17.78 3.10
N ARG A 156 -19.99 17.93 1.96
CA ARG A 156 -20.49 17.48 0.66
C ARG A 156 -20.85 16.00 0.69
N LEU A 157 -19.97 15.12 1.20
CA LEU A 157 -20.23 13.70 1.30
C LEU A 157 -21.43 13.37 2.20
N LEU A 158 -21.60 14.09 3.30
CA LEU A 158 -22.77 13.93 4.17
C LEU A 158 -24.06 14.38 3.47
N ASP A 159 -24.01 15.48 2.71
CA ASP A 159 -25.16 15.97 1.95
C ASP A 159 -25.55 14.99 0.83
N GLU A 160 -24.55 14.37 0.17
CA GLU A 160 -24.74 13.35 -0.87
C GLU A 160 -25.38 12.06 -0.32
N MET A 161 -25.16 11.73 0.96
CA MET A 161 -25.83 10.61 1.62
C MET A 161 -27.35 10.85 1.75
N GLY A 162 -27.79 12.11 1.69
CA GLY A 162 -29.18 12.51 1.77
C GLY A 162 -29.82 12.31 3.15
N ASP A 163 -31.15 12.42 3.18
CA ASP A 163 -31.94 12.21 4.40
C ASP A 163 -32.05 10.71 4.71
N VAL A 164 -31.40 10.27 5.78
CA VAL A 164 -31.49 8.90 6.29
C VAL A 164 -32.67 8.82 7.25
N ALA A 165 -33.68 8.02 6.91
CA ALA A 165 -34.85 7.85 7.75
C ALA A 165 -34.54 7.06 9.04
N PRO A 166 -35.24 7.30 10.14
CA PRO A 166 -35.08 6.50 11.35
C PRO A 166 -35.29 5.01 11.10
N GLY A 167 -34.25 4.21 11.34
CA GLY A 167 -34.25 2.77 11.10
C GLY A 167 -33.55 2.34 9.82
N ASP A 168 -33.16 3.26 8.94
CA ASP A 168 -32.31 2.97 7.80
C ASP A 168 -30.85 2.73 8.23
N THR A 169 -30.14 1.96 7.44
CA THR A 169 -28.71 1.68 7.64
C THR A 169 -27.92 2.31 6.51
N VAL A 170 -26.83 2.99 6.85
CA VAL A 170 -25.86 3.53 5.92
C VAL A 170 -24.51 2.82 6.11
N ASP A 171 -23.81 2.59 5.02
CA ASP A 171 -22.43 2.11 5.06
C ASP A 171 -21.50 3.32 5.10
N ALA A 172 -21.06 3.69 6.30
CA ALA A 172 -20.19 4.84 6.52
C ALA A 172 -18.79 4.64 5.88
N ALA A 173 -18.33 3.41 5.69
CA ALA A 173 -17.07 3.14 5.00
C ALA A 173 -17.20 3.44 3.50
N VAL A 174 -18.21 2.86 2.85
CA VAL A 174 -18.43 2.99 1.41
C VAL A 174 -18.93 4.38 1.01
N GLN A 175 -19.84 4.97 1.78
CA GLN A 175 -20.50 6.23 1.39
C GLN A 175 -19.74 7.48 1.88
N TYR A 176 -18.82 7.34 2.84
CA TYR A 176 -18.16 8.48 3.44
C TYR A 176 -16.64 8.31 3.58
N ALA A 177 -16.19 7.38 4.42
CA ALA A 177 -14.81 7.35 4.86
C ALA A 177 -13.79 7.09 3.76
N GLN A 178 -14.08 6.20 2.80
CA GLN A 178 -13.18 5.85 1.69
C GLN A 178 -12.93 7.01 0.71
N HIS A 179 -13.85 7.98 0.63
CA HIS A 179 -13.71 9.11 -0.29
C HIS A 179 -12.71 10.15 0.20
N ILE A 180 -12.60 10.35 1.51
CA ILE A 180 -11.81 11.44 2.08
C ILE A 180 -10.33 11.33 1.74
N PRO A 181 -9.61 10.23 2.04
CA PRO A 181 -8.17 10.14 1.77
C PRO A 181 -7.85 10.18 0.28
N VAL A 182 -8.67 9.55 -0.56
CA VAL A 182 -8.45 9.50 -2.01
C VAL A 182 -8.58 10.91 -2.63
N ASN A 183 -9.61 11.66 -2.23
CA ASN A 183 -9.79 13.05 -2.67
C ASN A 183 -8.65 13.95 -2.21
N VAL A 184 -8.28 13.87 -0.94
CA VAL A 184 -7.23 14.72 -0.39
C VAL A 184 -5.90 14.47 -1.09
N ILE A 185 -5.47 13.20 -1.24
CA ILE A 185 -4.20 12.91 -1.90
C ILE A 185 -4.24 13.23 -3.40
N GLY A 186 -5.36 13.00 -4.10
CA GLY A 186 -5.52 13.38 -5.50
C GLY A 186 -5.35 14.89 -5.71
N ARG A 187 -5.95 15.71 -4.87
CA ARG A 187 -5.79 17.17 -4.89
C ARG A 187 -4.38 17.61 -4.53
N MET A 188 -3.76 17.00 -3.51
CA MET A 188 -2.36 17.27 -3.16
C MET A 188 -1.40 16.98 -4.32
N LEU A 189 -1.69 15.94 -5.11
CA LEU A 189 -0.94 15.57 -6.31
C LEU A 189 -1.29 16.44 -7.53
N GLY A 190 -2.26 17.34 -7.43
CA GLY A 190 -2.70 18.18 -8.54
C GLY A 190 -3.51 17.45 -9.61
N PHE A 191 -4.13 16.32 -9.27
CA PHE A 191 -4.95 15.58 -10.23
C PHE A 191 -6.27 16.31 -10.51
N PRO A 192 -6.79 16.23 -11.76
CA PRO A 192 -8.08 16.81 -12.12
C PRO A 192 -9.22 16.28 -11.24
N GLU A 193 -10.13 17.15 -10.83
CA GLU A 193 -11.27 16.78 -9.98
C GLU A 193 -12.21 15.78 -10.67
N GLU A 194 -12.32 15.87 -12.00
CA GLU A 194 -13.06 14.92 -12.84
C GLU A 194 -12.51 13.50 -12.81
N ASP A 195 -11.25 13.31 -12.43
CA ASP A 195 -10.58 12.01 -12.34
C ASP A 195 -10.73 11.35 -10.95
N GLU A 196 -11.45 11.98 -10.02
CA GLU A 196 -11.64 11.47 -8.66
C GLU A 196 -12.15 10.02 -8.65
N ALA A 197 -13.17 9.72 -9.45
CA ALA A 197 -13.76 8.39 -9.51
C ALA A 197 -12.79 7.36 -10.11
N LEU A 198 -12.03 7.75 -11.14
CA LEU A 198 -11.00 6.92 -11.76
C LEU A 198 -9.86 6.63 -10.78
N PHE A 199 -9.40 7.65 -10.06
CA PHE A 199 -8.32 7.47 -9.09
C PHE A 199 -8.76 6.56 -7.92
N ARG A 200 -10.01 6.68 -7.46
CA ARG A 200 -10.59 5.77 -6.48
C ARG A 200 -10.65 4.32 -6.99
N GLU A 201 -10.98 4.13 -8.26
CA GLU A 201 -10.94 2.80 -8.88
C GLU A 201 -9.52 2.22 -8.87
N PHE A 202 -8.49 3.01 -9.17
CA PHE A 202 -7.10 2.56 -9.07
C PHE A 202 -6.71 2.16 -7.66
N VAL A 203 -7.09 2.95 -6.65
CA VAL A 203 -6.83 2.62 -5.24
C VAL A 203 -7.52 1.30 -4.87
N HIS A 204 -8.80 1.13 -5.20
CA HIS A 204 -9.53 -0.12 -4.99
C HIS A 204 -8.82 -1.30 -5.66
N ASN A 205 -8.53 -1.19 -6.94
CA ASN A 205 -7.92 -2.26 -7.73
C ASN A 205 -6.49 -2.62 -7.28
N THR A 206 -5.77 -1.68 -6.67
CA THR A 206 -4.38 -1.90 -6.23
C THR A 206 -4.31 -2.40 -4.79
N LEU A 207 -5.12 -1.86 -3.89
CA LEU A 207 -5.03 -2.12 -2.46
C LEU A 207 -6.06 -3.14 -1.96
N GLU A 208 -7.29 -3.12 -2.49
CA GLU A 208 -8.38 -3.95 -1.98
C GLU A 208 -8.50 -5.29 -2.71
N THR A 209 -8.00 -5.37 -3.95
CA THR A 209 -8.02 -6.62 -4.74
C THR A 209 -6.67 -7.34 -4.73
N ILE A 210 -5.98 -7.31 -3.59
CA ILE A 210 -4.61 -7.86 -3.46
C ILE A 210 -4.56 -9.36 -3.75
N ASN A 211 -5.66 -10.07 -3.54
CA ASN A 211 -5.81 -11.51 -3.81
C ASN A 211 -6.42 -11.81 -5.20
N ALA A 212 -6.60 -10.78 -6.05
CA ALA A 212 -7.05 -10.99 -7.42
C ALA A 212 -6.03 -11.80 -8.23
N GLU A 213 -6.51 -12.42 -9.31
CA GLU A 213 -5.66 -13.15 -10.25
C GLU A 213 -4.47 -12.30 -10.71
N PRO A 214 -3.26 -12.90 -10.83
CA PRO A 214 -2.04 -12.17 -11.17
C PRO A 214 -2.14 -11.33 -12.44
N GLY A 215 -2.84 -11.81 -13.47
CA GLY A 215 -3.10 -11.07 -14.71
C GLY A 215 -3.90 -9.80 -14.47
N THR A 216 -4.97 -9.87 -13.70
CA THR A 216 -5.81 -8.72 -13.35
C THR A 216 -5.01 -7.66 -12.57
N ARG A 217 -4.18 -8.07 -11.63
CA ARG A 217 -3.32 -7.15 -10.87
C ARG A 217 -2.32 -6.44 -11.76
N ARG A 218 -1.67 -7.18 -12.64
CA ARG A 218 -0.74 -6.60 -13.64
C ARG A 218 -1.44 -5.55 -14.49
N ASP A 219 -2.60 -5.88 -15.05
CA ASP A 219 -3.34 -4.98 -15.92
C ASP A 219 -3.78 -3.70 -15.18
N ASN A 220 -4.19 -3.82 -13.92
CA ASN A 220 -4.54 -2.67 -13.08
C ASN A 220 -3.32 -1.79 -12.79
N PHE A 221 -2.18 -2.40 -12.53
CA PHE A 221 -0.92 -1.67 -12.32
C PHE A 221 -0.49 -0.90 -13.58
N LEU A 222 -0.59 -1.54 -14.76
CA LEU A 222 -0.24 -0.88 -16.04
C LEU A 222 -1.16 0.30 -16.35
N LYS A 223 -2.46 0.20 -16.05
CA LYS A 223 -3.41 1.31 -16.20
C LYS A 223 -3.08 2.47 -15.27
N LEU A 224 -2.75 2.17 -14.01
CA LEU A 224 -2.33 3.18 -13.04
C LEU A 224 -1.04 3.86 -13.49
N ASP A 225 -0.04 3.09 -13.94
CA ASP A 225 1.24 3.60 -14.43
C ASP A 225 1.06 4.52 -15.65
N GLU A 226 0.22 4.12 -16.61
CA GLU A 226 -0.13 4.96 -17.76
C GLU A 226 -0.79 6.28 -17.34
N TYR A 227 -1.73 6.22 -16.38
CA TYR A 227 -2.38 7.41 -15.84
C TYR A 227 -1.38 8.34 -15.15
N LEU A 228 -0.56 7.81 -14.25
CA LEU A 228 0.45 8.59 -13.53
C LEU A 228 1.48 9.19 -14.48
N SER A 229 1.92 8.45 -15.48
CA SER A 229 2.85 8.95 -16.51
C SER A 229 2.27 10.14 -17.27
N LYS A 230 0.98 10.12 -17.61
CA LYS A 230 0.29 11.26 -18.24
C LYS A 230 0.21 12.46 -17.31
N GLN A 231 -0.10 12.24 -16.02
CA GLN A 231 -0.13 13.34 -15.04
C GLN A 231 1.24 13.97 -14.83
N VAL A 232 2.29 13.17 -14.75
CA VAL A 232 3.68 13.66 -14.67
C VAL A 232 4.05 14.48 -15.91
N GLN A 233 3.72 14.00 -17.11
CA GLN A 233 4.00 14.74 -18.35
C GLN A 233 3.22 16.06 -18.41
N ASP A 234 1.96 16.06 -17.99
CA ASP A 234 1.16 17.29 -17.94
C ASP A 234 1.75 18.33 -16.98
N HIS A 235 2.27 17.91 -15.81
CA HIS A 235 2.95 18.82 -14.88
C HIS A 235 4.29 19.35 -15.41
N ILE A 236 5.02 18.55 -16.18
CA ILE A 236 6.23 19.03 -16.89
C ILE A 236 5.87 20.12 -17.91
N ASP A 237 4.80 19.92 -18.66
CA ASP A 237 4.35 20.84 -19.70
C ASP A 237 3.62 22.07 -19.11
N ASN A 238 2.92 21.91 -18.02
CA ASN A 238 2.08 22.91 -17.34
C ASN A 238 2.36 22.94 -15.82
N PRO A 239 3.49 23.49 -15.36
CA PRO A 239 3.86 23.53 -13.95
C PRO A 239 2.80 24.15 -13.04
N ARG A 240 2.61 23.59 -11.83
CA ARG A 240 1.65 23.99 -10.81
C ARG A 240 2.33 24.05 -9.44
N GLU A 241 1.63 24.57 -8.43
CA GLU A 241 2.15 24.60 -7.06
C GLU A 241 1.54 23.45 -6.23
N ASP A 242 1.87 22.19 -6.58
CA ASP A 242 1.37 20.99 -5.92
C ASP A 242 2.48 19.99 -5.57
N LEU A 243 2.11 18.83 -5.02
CA LEU A 243 3.06 17.81 -4.60
C LEU A 243 3.83 17.19 -5.78
N THR A 244 3.18 17.03 -6.94
CA THR A 244 3.82 16.48 -8.13
C THR A 244 4.90 17.42 -8.64
N ASP A 245 4.62 18.71 -8.77
CA ASP A 245 5.61 19.72 -9.14
C ASP A 245 6.75 19.81 -8.11
N TYR A 246 6.41 19.74 -6.82
CA TYR A 246 7.45 19.70 -5.79
C TYR A 246 8.40 18.53 -6.03
N LEU A 247 7.89 17.32 -6.27
CA LEU A 247 8.70 16.12 -6.49
C LEU A 247 9.51 16.16 -7.78
N LEU A 248 9.02 16.85 -8.80
CA LEU A 248 9.75 17.02 -10.07
C LEU A 248 10.92 18.00 -9.97
N ASN A 249 10.95 18.86 -8.94
CA ASN A 249 11.93 19.95 -8.79
C ASN A 249 12.89 19.79 -7.60
N VAL A 250 12.85 18.67 -6.86
CA VAL A 250 13.77 18.39 -5.73
C VAL A 250 15.02 17.65 -6.13
#